data_cf410e8a3c418b30b96e8f2598fe9ee0
#
_entry.id   cf410e8a3c418b30b96e8f2598fe9ee0
#
_cell.length_a   1.000
_cell.length_b   1.000
_cell.length_c   1.000
_cell.angle_alpha   90.00
_cell.angle_beta   90.00
_cell.angle_gamma   90.00
#
_symmetry.space_group_name_H-M   'P 1'
#
loop_
_entity.id
_entity.type
_entity.pdbx_description
1 polymer ?
#
loop_
_entity_poly.entity_id
_entity_poly.type
_entity_poly.pdbx_seq_one_letter_code
_entity_poly.pdbx_strand_id
1 'polypeptide(L)'
;MRVLSRREWAVSAGVSAVLVGRTPALFHCGVHEVLLATLAGAVARWRPEAGVDGLLVDVEAHGREPLAEGMDVSRTVGWFTAVHPLRLEVSGLDLDDAAVGGASAGSLVKRVKEQVQAVPGDGLGHGLLRWANPDTARVLAELPVPEIGFNYLGRFAAAGPDAGPVRAWQTAGDAAMVGTGDPDMPVAHALEAGAVVADTPDGPLLTLTLSWPRTLLDERRAECLGEAWLELLEGLAAHTADPTAGGHTPSDFALLDLDQDEIEAFESEFADDHH
;
A
#
# COMPACT_ATOMS: atom_id res chain seq x y z
N MET A 1 12.36 28.62 1.74
CA MET A 1 12.99 27.27 1.77
C MET A 1 12.05 26.32 2.51
N ARG A 2 11.34 25.45 1.80
CA ARG A 2 10.47 24.45 2.42
C ARG A 2 11.36 23.30 2.89
N VAL A 3 11.55 23.14 4.19
CA VAL A 3 12.30 22.02 4.75
C VAL A 3 11.33 20.84 4.84
N LEU A 4 11.54 19.84 3.99
CA LEU A 4 10.89 18.55 4.13
C LEU A 4 11.47 17.82 5.34
N SER A 5 10.62 17.33 6.21
CA SER A 5 10.97 16.34 7.22
C SER A 5 10.74 14.95 6.65
N ARG A 6 11.55 14.00 7.10
CA ARG A 6 11.43 12.58 6.77
C ARG A 6 11.69 11.77 8.02
N ARG A 7 10.94 10.71 8.21
CA ARG A 7 11.16 9.71 9.26
C ARG A 7 10.91 8.31 8.71
N GLU A 8 11.63 7.35 9.26
CA GLU A 8 11.56 5.95 8.86
C GLU A 8 11.27 5.07 10.06
N TRP A 9 10.53 3.99 9.82
CA TRP A 9 10.25 2.93 10.78
C TRP A 9 10.62 1.60 10.14
N ALA A 10 11.53 0.86 10.80
CA ALA A 10 11.88 -0.49 10.37
C ALA A 10 10.95 -1.49 11.06
N VAL A 11 10.27 -2.30 10.28
CA VAL A 11 9.49 -3.44 10.77
C VAL A 11 10.43 -4.59 11.05
N SER A 12 10.28 -5.28 12.17
CA SER A 12 11.18 -6.40 12.51
C SER A 12 11.22 -7.46 11.41
N ALA A 13 12.35 -8.15 11.24
CA ALA A 13 12.54 -9.13 10.15
C ALA A 13 11.49 -10.27 10.20
N GLY A 14 11.12 -10.72 11.40
CA GLY A 14 10.08 -11.75 11.59
C GLY A 14 8.71 -11.28 11.11
N VAL A 15 8.30 -10.08 11.51
CA VAL A 15 7.03 -9.46 11.07
C VAL A 15 7.07 -9.16 9.58
N SER A 16 8.18 -8.61 9.08
CA SER A 16 8.36 -8.34 7.65
C SER A 16 8.20 -9.59 6.80
N ALA A 17 8.80 -10.72 7.21
CA ALA A 17 8.68 -11.99 6.48
C ALA A 17 7.22 -12.47 6.39
N VAL A 18 6.44 -12.30 7.45
CA VAL A 18 5.01 -12.62 7.46
C VAL A 18 4.25 -11.71 6.51
N LEU A 19 4.46 -10.38 6.61
CA LEU A 19 3.72 -9.39 5.83
C LEU A 19 4.00 -9.44 4.33
N VAL A 20 5.21 -9.84 3.91
CA VAL A 20 5.56 -9.92 2.48
C VAL A 20 5.39 -11.31 1.88
N GLY A 21 5.12 -12.32 2.69
CA GLY A 21 5.00 -13.71 2.26
C GLY A 21 3.64 -14.33 2.62
N ARG A 22 3.44 -14.64 3.90
CA ARG A 22 2.26 -15.37 4.36
C ARG A 22 0.97 -14.54 4.22
N THR A 23 0.99 -13.26 4.62
CA THR A 23 -0.20 -12.40 4.61
C THR A 23 -0.79 -12.27 3.20
N PRO A 24 -0.02 -11.90 2.15
CA PRO A 24 -0.53 -11.83 0.79
C PRO A 24 -1.10 -13.16 0.29
N ALA A 25 -0.48 -14.29 0.65
CA ALA A 25 -0.95 -15.61 0.25
C ALA A 25 -2.28 -15.98 0.90
N LEU A 26 -2.48 -15.64 2.19
CA LEU A 26 -3.70 -15.93 2.93
C LEU A 26 -4.91 -15.11 2.45
N PHE A 27 -4.68 -13.87 2.02
CA PHE A 27 -5.73 -12.95 1.58
C PHE A 27 -5.84 -12.82 0.06
N HIS A 28 -5.11 -13.64 -0.70
CA HIS A 28 -5.09 -13.59 -2.17
C HIS A 28 -4.88 -12.17 -2.71
N CYS A 29 -3.89 -11.45 -2.16
CA CYS A 29 -3.61 -10.05 -2.49
C CYS A 29 -2.10 -9.80 -2.64
N GLY A 30 -1.71 -8.60 -3.03
CA GLY A 30 -0.30 -8.18 -3.05
C GLY A 30 0.12 -7.52 -1.73
N VAL A 31 1.43 -7.32 -1.58
CA VAL A 31 1.99 -6.52 -0.47
C VAL A 31 1.48 -5.07 -0.52
N HIS A 32 1.16 -4.59 -1.71
CA HIS A 32 0.61 -3.25 -1.93
C HIS A 32 -0.73 -3.05 -1.18
N GLU A 33 -1.66 -3.98 -1.32
CA GLU A 33 -2.96 -3.95 -0.64
C GLU A 33 -2.80 -4.08 0.88
N VAL A 34 -1.87 -4.91 1.34
CA VAL A 34 -1.55 -5.05 2.78
C VAL A 34 -1.09 -3.71 3.36
N LEU A 35 -0.19 -3.01 2.67
CA LEU A 35 0.33 -1.71 3.09
C LEU A 35 -0.73 -0.61 3.03
N LEU A 36 -1.54 -0.59 1.98
CA LEU A 36 -2.65 0.37 1.84
C LEU A 36 -3.72 0.16 2.91
N ALA A 37 -4.08 -1.10 3.21
CA ALA A 37 -5.05 -1.41 4.25
C ALA A 37 -4.60 -0.88 5.62
N THR A 38 -3.37 -1.18 5.99
CA THR A 38 -2.82 -0.73 7.28
C THR A 38 -2.58 0.78 7.33
N LEU A 39 -2.19 1.42 6.22
CA LEU A 39 -2.10 2.88 6.13
C LEU A 39 -3.48 3.54 6.29
N ALA A 40 -4.51 3.03 5.62
CA ALA A 40 -5.86 3.56 5.72
C ALA A 40 -6.40 3.45 7.15
N GLY A 41 -6.19 2.31 7.81
CA GLY A 41 -6.51 2.12 9.22
C GLY A 41 -5.72 3.08 10.13
N ALA A 42 -4.43 3.27 9.88
CA ALA A 42 -3.60 4.18 10.64
C ALA A 42 -4.07 5.64 10.53
N VAL A 43 -4.40 6.11 9.33
CA VAL A 43 -4.94 7.46 9.12
C VAL A 43 -6.30 7.62 9.80
N ALA A 44 -7.16 6.61 9.76
CA ALA A 44 -8.46 6.64 10.43
C ALA A 44 -8.32 6.71 11.96
N ARG A 45 -7.37 5.98 12.56
CA ARG A 45 -7.04 6.10 14.01
C ARG A 45 -6.44 7.45 14.36
N TRP A 46 -5.60 7.98 13.48
CA TRP A 46 -4.91 9.26 13.67
C TRP A 46 -5.85 10.45 13.45
N ARG A 47 -6.81 10.33 12.53
CA ARG A 47 -7.85 11.33 12.20
C ARG A 47 -9.21 10.64 12.17
N PRO A 48 -9.89 10.46 13.31
CA PRO A 48 -11.17 9.74 13.38
C PRO A 48 -12.26 10.36 12.46
N GLU A 49 -12.21 11.66 12.24
CA GLU A 49 -13.11 12.35 11.31
C GLU A 49 -12.92 11.95 9.84
N ALA A 50 -11.74 11.49 9.45
CA ALA A 50 -11.47 11.02 8.08
C ALA A 50 -12.16 9.67 7.78
N GLY A 51 -12.40 8.84 8.81
CA GLY A 51 -13.11 7.56 8.67
C GLY A 51 -14.58 7.71 8.27
N VAL A 52 -15.18 8.87 8.52
CA VAL A 52 -16.58 9.15 8.13
C VAL A 52 -16.70 9.32 6.62
N ASP A 53 -15.75 10.01 6.00
CA ASP A 53 -15.75 10.34 4.58
C ASP A 53 -14.83 9.43 3.74
N GLY A 54 -14.08 8.52 4.40
CA GLY A 54 -13.03 7.72 3.80
C GLY A 54 -11.73 8.51 3.56
N LEU A 55 -10.65 7.78 3.34
CA LEU A 55 -9.34 8.34 2.99
C LEU A 55 -9.22 8.46 1.47
N LEU A 56 -8.94 9.65 0.97
CA LEU A 56 -8.55 9.87 -0.42
C LEU A 56 -7.01 9.92 -0.49
N VAL A 57 -6.40 9.03 -1.27
CA VAL A 57 -4.94 8.89 -1.40
C VAL A 57 -4.57 8.79 -2.88
N ASP A 58 -3.50 9.47 -3.30
CA ASP A 58 -2.89 9.20 -4.60
C ASP A 58 -2.00 7.98 -4.48
N VAL A 59 -2.22 7.00 -5.36
CA VAL A 59 -1.47 5.75 -5.38
C VAL A 59 -0.59 5.73 -6.61
N GLU A 60 0.70 5.47 -6.41
CA GLU A 60 1.64 5.23 -7.49
C GLU A 60 1.64 3.77 -7.92
N ALA A 61 1.52 3.54 -9.23
CA ALA A 61 1.65 2.24 -9.87
C ALA A 61 2.81 2.27 -10.88
N HIS A 62 3.37 1.11 -11.19
CA HIS A 62 4.52 1.03 -12.12
C HIS A 62 4.19 1.42 -13.58
N GLY A 63 2.90 1.45 -13.96
CA GLY A 63 2.42 1.92 -15.27
C GLY A 63 2.93 1.09 -16.47
N ARG A 64 3.37 -0.15 -16.24
CA ARG A 64 3.90 -1.05 -17.28
C ARG A 64 2.89 -2.11 -17.72
N GLU A 65 1.62 -1.89 -17.42
CA GLU A 65 0.56 -2.77 -17.85
C GLU A 65 0.41 -2.71 -19.39
N PRO A 66 0.19 -3.85 -20.04
CA PRO A 66 0.02 -3.89 -21.49
C PRO A 66 -1.26 -3.17 -21.90
N LEU A 67 -1.15 -2.09 -22.69
CA LEU A 67 -2.29 -1.35 -23.22
C LEU A 67 -2.97 -2.05 -24.39
N ALA A 68 -2.33 -3.06 -24.98
CA ALA A 68 -2.84 -3.85 -26.08
C ALA A 68 -2.31 -5.28 -26.01
N GLU A 69 -3.06 -6.20 -26.61
CA GLU A 69 -2.64 -7.60 -26.72
C GLU A 69 -1.27 -7.72 -27.43
N GLY A 70 -0.35 -8.46 -26.84
CA GLY A 70 1.02 -8.64 -27.34
C GLY A 70 1.99 -7.49 -27.06
N MET A 71 1.57 -6.45 -26.36
CA MET A 71 2.46 -5.37 -25.94
C MET A 71 3.28 -5.80 -24.72
N ASP A 72 4.61 -5.74 -24.83
CA ASP A 72 5.55 -5.97 -23.73
C ASP A 72 6.47 -4.76 -23.56
N VAL A 73 6.32 -4.05 -22.44
CA VAL A 73 7.13 -2.89 -22.06
C VAL A 73 8.12 -3.20 -20.92
N SER A 74 8.24 -4.48 -20.52
CA SER A 74 9.07 -4.90 -19.37
C SER A 74 10.54 -4.50 -19.50
N ARG A 75 11.07 -4.46 -20.72
CA ARG A 75 12.45 -4.10 -21.06
C ARG A 75 12.60 -2.69 -21.64
N THR A 76 11.54 -1.89 -21.65
CA THR A 76 11.58 -0.53 -22.19
C THR A 76 12.13 0.42 -21.13
N VAL A 77 13.14 1.21 -21.50
CA VAL A 77 13.68 2.28 -20.63
C VAL A 77 12.75 3.49 -20.71
N GLY A 78 12.33 3.99 -19.55
CA GLY A 78 11.46 5.15 -19.45
C GLY A 78 10.81 5.27 -18.07
N TRP A 79 10.22 6.43 -17.82
CA TRP A 79 9.42 6.68 -16.62
C TRP A 79 7.96 6.35 -16.96
N PHE A 80 7.45 5.25 -16.42
CA PHE A 80 6.10 4.76 -16.69
C PHE A 80 5.15 4.92 -15.52
N THR A 81 5.63 5.44 -14.39
CA THR A 81 4.82 5.62 -13.18
C THR A 81 3.48 6.27 -13.52
N ALA A 82 2.41 5.59 -13.18
CA ALA A 82 1.05 6.12 -13.22
C ALA A 82 0.63 6.51 -11.81
N VAL A 83 -0.17 7.58 -11.69
CA VAL A 83 -0.73 8.03 -10.41
C VAL A 83 -2.24 8.17 -10.57
N HIS A 84 -2.99 7.63 -9.62
CA HIS A 84 -4.44 7.76 -9.60
C HIS A 84 -4.95 7.95 -8.17
N PRO A 85 -6.04 8.71 -7.99
CA PRO A 85 -6.69 8.82 -6.70
C PRO A 85 -7.46 7.55 -6.37
N LEU A 86 -7.34 7.09 -5.13
CA LEU A 86 -8.07 5.96 -4.58
C LEU A 86 -8.77 6.39 -3.30
N ARG A 87 -10.06 6.10 -3.19
CA ARG A 87 -10.82 6.31 -1.96
C ARG A 87 -10.87 5.00 -1.18
N LEU A 88 -10.37 5.03 0.05
CA LEU A 88 -10.35 3.91 0.97
C LEU A 88 -11.33 4.16 2.11
N GLU A 89 -12.35 3.31 2.22
CA GLU A 89 -13.39 3.37 3.25
C GLU A 89 -13.12 2.27 4.28
N VAL A 90 -12.88 2.66 5.52
CA VAL A 90 -12.59 1.74 6.63
C VAL A 90 -13.51 1.98 7.85
N SER A 91 -14.56 2.78 7.67
CA SER A 91 -15.52 3.07 8.73
C SER A 91 -16.24 1.81 9.22
N GLY A 92 -16.57 1.79 10.50
CA GLY A 92 -17.24 0.67 11.15
C GLY A 92 -16.34 -0.53 11.49
N LEU A 93 -15.04 -0.51 11.18
CA LEU A 93 -14.08 -1.49 11.66
C LEU A 93 -13.53 -1.10 13.03
N ASP A 94 -13.32 -2.06 13.90
CA ASP A 94 -12.62 -1.87 15.16
C ASP A 94 -11.10 -1.89 14.90
N LEU A 95 -10.53 -0.70 14.72
CA LEU A 95 -9.11 -0.55 14.41
C LEU A 95 -8.20 -0.79 15.62
N ASP A 96 -8.74 -0.74 16.84
CA ASP A 96 -7.97 -1.10 18.04
C ASP A 96 -7.89 -2.63 18.16
N ASP A 97 -8.97 -3.35 17.83
CA ASP A 97 -8.95 -4.80 17.67
C ASP A 97 -7.98 -5.23 16.56
N ALA A 98 -7.98 -4.54 15.43
CA ALA A 98 -7.06 -4.82 14.33
C ALA A 98 -5.58 -4.62 14.75
N ALA A 99 -5.27 -3.60 15.54
CA ALA A 99 -3.91 -3.29 15.99
C ALA A 99 -3.35 -4.35 16.97
N VAL A 100 -4.21 -5.10 17.65
CA VAL A 100 -3.79 -6.19 18.54
C VAL A 100 -3.91 -7.58 17.90
N GLY A 101 -4.24 -7.66 16.62
CA GLY A 101 -4.31 -8.92 15.87
C GLY A 101 -5.66 -9.62 15.94
N GLY A 102 -6.73 -8.90 16.27
CA GLY A 102 -8.09 -9.42 16.25
C GLY A 102 -8.65 -9.60 14.84
N ALA A 103 -9.90 -10.07 14.75
CA ALA A 103 -10.58 -10.38 13.48
C ALA A 103 -10.71 -9.17 12.55
N SER A 104 -10.79 -7.96 13.12
CA SER A 104 -10.87 -6.72 12.33
C SER A 104 -9.65 -6.47 11.46
N ALA A 105 -8.48 -7.06 11.78
CA ALA A 105 -7.28 -6.98 10.94
C ALA A 105 -7.50 -7.67 9.59
N GLY A 106 -8.11 -8.85 9.58
CA GLY A 106 -8.48 -9.56 8.36
C GLY A 106 -9.54 -8.82 7.55
N SER A 107 -10.58 -8.32 8.24
CA SER A 107 -11.66 -7.53 7.61
C SER A 107 -11.12 -6.25 6.96
N LEU A 108 -10.12 -5.62 7.56
CA LEU A 108 -9.47 -4.43 7.02
C LEU A 108 -8.77 -4.73 5.68
N VAL A 109 -8.01 -5.84 5.60
CA VAL A 109 -7.33 -6.24 4.37
C VAL A 109 -8.34 -6.60 3.28
N LYS A 110 -9.33 -7.45 3.59
CA LYS A 110 -10.38 -7.86 2.64
C LYS A 110 -11.10 -6.65 2.05
N ARG A 111 -11.51 -5.70 2.91
CA ARG A 111 -12.23 -4.48 2.48
C ARG A 111 -11.39 -3.59 1.56
N VAL A 112 -10.14 -3.35 1.92
CA VAL A 112 -9.26 -2.49 1.11
C VAL A 112 -8.86 -3.18 -0.19
N LYS A 113 -8.63 -4.49 -0.19
CA LYS A 113 -8.41 -5.29 -1.40
C LYS A 113 -9.53 -5.07 -2.42
N GLU A 114 -10.79 -5.19 -2.02
CA GLU A 114 -11.93 -4.98 -2.92
C GLU A 114 -11.97 -3.57 -3.51
N GLN A 115 -11.64 -2.56 -2.71
CA GLN A 115 -11.60 -1.17 -3.18
C GLN A 115 -10.46 -0.92 -4.17
N VAL A 116 -9.31 -1.57 -3.98
CA VAL A 116 -8.18 -1.52 -4.94
C VAL A 116 -8.56 -2.24 -6.23
N GLN A 117 -9.13 -3.43 -6.15
CA GLN A 117 -9.53 -4.23 -7.32
C GLN A 117 -10.67 -3.60 -8.12
N ALA A 118 -11.48 -2.75 -7.50
CA ALA A 118 -12.53 -1.99 -8.18
C ALA A 118 -12.00 -0.85 -9.07
N VAL A 119 -10.70 -0.52 -9.00
CA VAL A 119 -10.10 0.53 -9.84
C VAL A 119 -9.98 0.05 -11.27
N PRO A 120 -10.58 0.73 -12.26
CA PRO A 120 -10.49 0.30 -13.66
C PRO A 120 -9.05 0.39 -14.20
N GLY A 121 -8.55 -0.72 -14.77
CA GLY A 121 -7.28 -0.75 -15.49
C GLY A 121 -6.08 -0.28 -14.69
N ASP A 122 -5.99 -0.69 -13.41
CA ASP A 122 -4.89 -0.36 -12.51
C ASP A 122 -4.57 1.15 -12.41
N GLY A 123 -5.58 2.00 -12.63
CA GLY A 123 -5.49 3.44 -12.53
C GLY A 123 -4.77 4.17 -13.68
N LEU A 124 -4.19 3.45 -14.66
CA LEU A 124 -3.48 4.07 -15.79
C LEU A 124 -4.38 5.02 -16.60
N GLY A 125 -5.67 4.68 -16.74
CA GLY A 125 -6.65 5.49 -17.44
C GLY A 125 -6.87 6.87 -16.84
N HIS A 126 -6.71 7.02 -15.52
CA HIS A 126 -6.89 8.32 -14.86
C HIS A 126 -5.95 9.40 -15.41
N GLY A 127 -4.66 9.10 -15.56
CA GLY A 127 -3.69 10.04 -16.12
C GLY A 127 -4.05 10.49 -17.54
N LEU A 128 -4.50 9.56 -18.37
CA LEU A 128 -4.94 9.87 -19.75
C LEU A 128 -6.18 10.78 -19.76
N LEU A 129 -7.17 10.49 -18.92
CA LEU A 129 -8.39 11.29 -18.80
C LEU A 129 -8.10 12.67 -18.18
N ARG A 130 -7.21 12.75 -17.23
CA ARG A 130 -6.88 13.98 -16.51
C ARG A 130 -6.01 14.95 -17.31
N TRP A 131 -5.07 14.43 -18.09
CA TRP A 131 -4.02 15.25 -18.71
C TRP A 131 -4.04 15.24 -20.23
N ALA A 132 -4.52 14.17 -20.88
CA ALA A 132 -4.48 14.02 -22.33
C ALA A 132 -5.85 14.23 -23.01
N ASN A 133 -6.95 14.18 -22.28
CA ASN A 133 -8.29 14.38 -22.81
C ASN A 133 -8.88 15.72 -22.34
N PRO A 134 -9.05 16.74 -23.20
CA PRO A 134 -9.52 18.08 -22.82
C PRO A 134 -10.97 18.10 -22.32
N ASP A 135 -11.80 17.13 -22.70
CA ASP A 135 -13.21 17.07 -22.30
C ASP A 135 -13.35 16.61 -20.84
N THR A 136 -12.57 15.61 -20.42
CA THR A 136 -12.61 15.08 -19.07
C THR A 136 -11.67 15.83 -18.12
N ALA A 137 -10.60 16.43 -18.62
CA ALA A 137 -9.62 17.16 -17.81
C ALA A 137 -10.23 18.24 -16.91
N ARG A 138 -11.23 18.98 -17.41
CA ARG A 138 -11.92 20.04 -16.65
C ARG A 138 -12.72 19.46 -15.51
N VAL A 139 -13.48 18.40 -15.76
CA VAL A 139 -14.31 17.74 -14.74
C VAL A 139 -13.43 17.15 -13.64
N LEU A 140 -12.37 16.44 -14.02
CA LEU A 140 -11.44 15.84 -13.06
C LEU A 140 -10.62 16.89 -12.28
N ALA A 141 -10.43 18.10 -12.83
CA ALA A 141 -9.76 19.19 -12.14
C ALA A 141 -10.57 19.82 -10.99
N GLU A 142 -11.88 19.62 -11.00
CA GLU A 142 -12.82 20.15 -9.97
C GLU A 142 -13.00 19.16 -8.80
N LEU A 143 -12.52 17.92 -8.95
CA LEU A 143 -12.60 16.91 -7.90
C LEU A 143 -11.60 17.21 -6.77
N PRO A 144 -11.88 16.74 -5.54
CA PRO A 144 -10.95 16.85 -4.42
C PRO A 144 -9.59 16.26 -4.78
N VAL A 145 -8.52 16.96 -4.38
CA VAL A 145 -7.14 16.51 -4.57
C VAL A 145 -6.71 15.74 -3.32
N PRO A 146 -6.10 14.54 -3.46
CA PRO A 146 -5.57 13.80 -2.34
C PRO A 146 -4.49 14.60 -1.59
N GLU A 147 -4.55 14.60 -0.26
CA GLU A 147 -3.53 15.21 0.60
C GLU A 147 -2.38 14.27 0.93
N ILE A 148 -2.58 12.97 0.69
CA ILE A 148 -1.62 11.89 0.96
C ILE A 148 -1.26 11.22 -0.36
N GLY A 149 0.05 11.09 -0.62
CA GLY A 149 0.59 10.22 -1.66
C GLY A 149 1.09 8.91 -1.05
N PHE A 150 0.89 7.78 -1.72
CA PHE A 150 1.40 6.48 -1.32
C PHE A 150 2.20 5.83 -2.44
N ASN A 151 3.40 5.34 -2.10
CA ASN A 151 4.26 4.61 -3.02
C ASN A 151 4.89 3.37 -2.34
N TYR A 152 4.66 2.19 -2.89
CA TYR A 152 5.39 0.99 -2.56
C TYR A 152 6.44 0.72 -3.63
N LEU A 153 7.71 0.91 -3.27
CA LEU A 153 8.84 0.79 -4.20
C LEU A 153 9.17 -0.66 -4.60
N GLY A 154 8.52 -1.65 -3.98
CA GLY A 154 8.76 -3.05 -4.25
C GLY A 154 9.84 -3.67 -3.37
N ARG A 155 10.34 -4.85 -3.81
CA ARG A 155 11.33 -5.64 -3.08
C ARG A 155 12.66 -5.63 -3.83
N PHE A 156 13.74 -5.31 -3.13
CA PHE A 156 15.08 -5.21 -3.67
C PHE A 156 16.01 -6.25 -3.04
N ALA A 157 16.85 -6.87 -3.87
CA ALA A 157 17.91 -7.73 -3.37
C ALA A 157 18.87 -6.92 -2.49
N ALA A 158 19.39 -7.56 -1.43
CA ALA A 158 20.36 -6.92 -0.54
C ALA A 158 21.59 -6.44 -1.33
N ALA A 159 21.95 -5.19 -1.09
CA ALA A 159 23.26 -4.67 -1.48
C ALA A 159 24.20 -4.88 -0.30
N GLY A 160 25.19 -5.77 -0.41
CA GLY A 160 26.16 -5.99 0.66
C GLY A 160 27.33 -6.87 0.20
N PRO A 161 28.43 -6.91 0.99
CA PRO A 161 29.59 -7.72 0.67
C PRO A 161 29.28 -9.22 0.60
N ASP A 162 28.21 -9.67 1.23
CA ASP A 162 27.76 -11.06 1.25
C ASP A 162 26.77 -11.42 0.12
N ALA A 163 26.40 -10.45 -0.71
CA ALA A 163 25.44 -10.64 -1.81
C ALA A 163 25.99 -11.41 -3.02
N GLY A 164 27.18 -12.02 -2.88
CA GLY A 164 27.88 -12.74 -3.97
C GLY A 164 28.61 -11.79 -4.94
N PRO A 165 29.05 -12.28 -6.09
CA PRO A 165 29.79 -11.46 -7.05
C PRO A 165 28.90 -10.28 -7.51
N VAL A 166 29.48 -9.06 -7.50
CA VAL A 166 28.81 -7.82 -7.94
C VAL A 166 28.18 -8.06 -9.32
N ARG A 167 26.86 -7.96 -9.39
CA ARG A 167 26.13 -8.02 -10.66
C ARG A 167 26.01 -6.63 -11.25
N ALA A 168 26.15 -6.52 -12.58
CA ALA A 168 25.79 -5.28 -13.27
C ALA A 168 24.35 -4.90 -12.91
N TRP A 169 24.10 -3.60 -12.68
CA TRP A 169 22.78 -3.05 -12.31
C TRP A 169 22.30 -3.36 -10.88
N GLN A 170 23.22 -3.69 -10.01
CA GLN A 170 22.95 -3.81 -8.58
C GLN A 170 22.92 -2.41 -7.94
N THR A 171 22.03 -2.18 -7.00
CA THR A 171 22.00 -0.93 -6.23
C THR A 171 23.31 -0.79 -5.46
N ALA A 172 23.99 0.35 -5.55
CA ALA A 172 25.18 0.62 -4.72
C ALA A 172 24.76 0.73 -3.25
N GLY A 173 25.40 -0.01 -2.35
CA GLY A 173 24.97 -0.22 -0.97
C GLY A 173 24.73 1.05 -0.13
N ASP A 174 25.41 2.15 -0.45
CA ASP A 174 25.26 3.45 0.23
C ASP A 174 24.47 4.47 -0.59
N ALA A 175 24.02 4.11 -1.77
CA ALA A 175 23.16 4.97 -2.55
C ALA A 175 21.77 4.94 -1.92
N ALA A 176 21.50 5.90 -1.05
CA ALA A 176 20.14 6.18 -0.67
C ALA A 176 19.32 6.34 -1.96
N MET A 177 18.30 5.52 -2.14
CA MET A 177 17.30 5.67 -3.21
C MET A 177 16.44 6.93 -2.96
N VAL A 178 17.07 7.94 -2.39
CA VAL A 178 16.47 9.22 -2.09
C VAL A 178 16.85 10.15 -3.22
N GLY A 179 15.93 10.33 -4.15
CA GLY A 179 15.98 11.48 -5.00
C GLY A 179 15.98 12.74 -4.13
N THR A 180 17.08 13.47 -4.11
CA THR A 180 17.09 14.82 -3.56
C THR A 180 16.32 15.69 -4.55
N GLY A 181 15.02 15.87 -4.31
CA GLY A 181 14.23 16.82 -5.08
C GLY A 181 14.80 18.23 -4.94
N ASP A 182 14.61 19.05 -5.94
CA ASP A 182 14.93 20.47 -5.87
C ASP A 182 14.20 21.07 -4.64
N PRO A 183 14.92 21.73 -3.70
CA PRO A 183 14.31 22.31 -2.50
C PRO A 183 13.24 23.39 -2.82
N ASP A 184 13.24 23.93 -4.02
CA ASP A 184 12.25 24.89 -4.49
C ASP A 184 11.08 24.26 -5.25
N MET A 185 11.12 22.93 -5.50
CA MET A 185 10.02 22.22 -6.13
C MET A 185 8.78 22.21 -5.21
N PRO A 186 7.58 22.51 -5.72
CA PRO A 186 6.35 22.40 -4.95
C PRO A 186 6.12 20.92 -4.59
N VAL A 187 5.66 20.66 -3.36
CA VAL A 187 5.24 19.33 -2.94
C VAL A 187 3.89 18.98 -3.58
N ALA A 188 3.75 17.76 -4.02
CA ALA A 188 2.50 17.26 -4.58
C ALA A 188 1.45 17.02 -3.48
N HIS A 189 1.90 16.48 -2.33
CA HIS A 189 1.04 16.11 -1.22
C HIS A 189 1.48 16.77 0.09
N ALA A 190 0.56 16.89 1.03
CA ALA A 190 0.86 17.32 2.39
C ALA A 190 1.64 16.24 3.17
N LEU A 191 1.48 14.98 2.78
CA LEU A 191 2.16 13.83 3.34
C LEU A 191 2.46 12.81 2.24
N GLU A 192 3.70 12.36 2.17
CA GLU A 192 4.12 11.22 1.34
C GLU A 192 4.37 10.02 2.26
N ALA A 193 3.65 8.94 2.01
CA ALA A 193 3.83 7.66 2.68
C ALA A 193 4.49 6.67 1.71
N GLY A 194 5.61 6.12 2.10
CA GLY A 194 6.38 5.19 1.28
C GLY A 194 6.68 3.90 2.01
N ALA A 195 6.86 2.82 1.26
CA ALA A 195 7.32 1.56 1.79
C ALA A 195 8.30 0.89 0.83
N VAL A 196 9.26 0.17 1.37
CA VAL A 196 10.23 -0.61 0.61
C VAL A 196 10.61 -1.87 1.36
N VAL A 197 10.81 -2.95 0.65
CA VAL A 197 11.34 -4.21 1.20
C VAL A 197 12.76 -4.42 0.69
N ALA A 198 13.70 -4.64 1.59
CA ALA A 198 15.07 -5.02 1.28
C ALA A 198 15.32 -6.46 1.76
N ASP A 199 15.88 -7.31 0.90
CA ASP A 199 16.39 -8.60 1.33
C ASP A 199 17.67 -8.41 2.13
N THR A 200 17.72 -8.94 3.33
CA THR A 200 18.91 -8.93 4.19
C THR A 200 19.32 -10.36 4.50
N PRO A 201 20.54 -10.60 5.02
CA PRO A 201 20.94 -11.95 5.46
C PRO A 201 20.00 -12.57 6.50
N ASP A 202 19.33 -11.73 7.29
CA ASP A 202 18.38 -12.15 8.33
C ASP A 202 16.93 -12.29 7.82
N GLY A 203 16.69 -12.08 6.53
CA GLY A 203 15.39 -12.10 5.89
C GLY A 203 14.94 -10.76 5.31
N PRO A 204 13.71 -10.66 4.80
CA PRO A 204 13.19 -9.42 4.26
C PRO A 204 12.99 -8.40 5.38
N LEU A 205 13.37 -7.16 5.12
CA LEU A 205 13.18 -6.01 6.00
C LEU A 205 12.27 -5.00 5.31
N LEU A 206 11.08 -4.80 5.86
CA LEU A 206 10.16 -3.76 5.44
C LEU A 206 10.50 -2.46 6.17
N THR A 207 10.67 -1.40 5.42
CA THR A 207 10.86 -0.04 5.93
C THR A 207 9.73 0.86 5.46
N LEU A 208 9.09 1.54 6.41
CA LEU A 208 8.08 2.56 6.16
C LEU A 208 8.76 3.93 6.20
N THR A 209 8.27 4.85 5.38
CA THR A 209 8.76 6.22 5.33
C THR A 209 7.60 7.19 5.31
N LEU A 210 7.64 8.22 6.14
CA LEU A 210 6.79 9.39 6.00
C LEU A 210 7.66 10.61 5.69
N SER A 211 7.20 11.44 4.73
CA SER A 211 7.85 12.71 4.38
C SER A 211 6.79 13.81 4.31
N TRP A 212 7.07 14.97 4.91
CA TRP A 212 6.10 16.06 5.00
C TRP A 212 6.80 17.44 5.09
N PRO A 213 6.14 18.50 4.64
CA PRO A 213 6.58 19.87 4.90
C PRO A 213 6.32 20.21 6.39
N ARG A 214 7.34 20.68 7.12
CA ARG A 214 7.20 21.09 8.53
C ARG A 214 6.17 22.18 8.78
N THR A 215 5.82 22.91 7.73
CA THR A 215 4.82 23.98 7.80
C THR A 215 3.39 23.46 7.78
N LEU A 216 3.17 22.22 7.35
CA LEU A 216 1.83 21.59 7.22
C LEU A 216 1.57 20.57 8.33
N LEU A 217 2.58 19.84 8.75
CA LEU A 217 2.46 18.81 9.77
C LEU A 217 3.63 18.89 10.75
N ASP A 218 3.33 18.88 12.05
CA ASP A 218 4.37 18.80 13.08
C ASP A 218 4.92 17.39 13.25
N GLU A 219 6.14 17.29 13.77
CA GLU A 219 6.88 16.04 13.87
C GLU A 219 6.17 15.01 14.77
N ARG A 220 5.58 15.46 15.88
CA ARG A 220 4.86 14.57 16.80
C ARG A 220 3.64 13.93 16.15
N ARG A 221 2.88 14.71 15.39
CA ARG A 221 1.72 14.17 14.67
C ARG A 221 2.12 13.17 13.59
N ALA A 222 3.19 13.45 12.86
CA ALA A 222 3.74 12.51 11.89
C ALA A 222 4.26 11.23 12.56
N GLU A 223 4.91 11.36 13.72
CA GLU A 223 5.35 10.22 14.54
C GLU A 223 4.18 9.36 14.99
N CYS A 224 3.12 9.95 15.55
CA CYS A 224 1.92 9.20 15.93
C CYS A 224 1.28 8.43 14.77
N LEU A 225 1.27 9.01 13.56
CA LEU A 225 0.77 8.30 12.37
C LEU A 225 1.66 7.12 12.00
N GLY A 226 2.99 7.31 11.98
CA GLY A 226 3.93 6.24 11.66
C GLY A 226 3.89 5.10 12.68
N GLU A 227 3.74 5.41 13.96
CA GLU A 227 3.56 4.42 15.04
C GLU A 227 2.24 3.66 14.86
N ALA A 228 1.13 4.36 14.59
CA ALA A 228 -0.15 3.71 14.33
C ALA A 228 -0.10 2.79 13.09
N TRP A 229 0.66 3.16 12.06
CA TRP A 229 0.85 2.32 10.88
C TRP A 229 1.66 1.06 11.21
N LEU A 230 2.74 1.22 11.98
CA LEU A 230 3.54 0.09 12.46
C LEU A 230 2.72 -0.87 13.34
N GLU A 231 1.95 -0.35 14.30
CA GLU A 231 1.07 -1.15 15.17
C GLU A 231 0.08 -2.00 14.37
N LEU A 232 -0.58 -1.42 13.34
CA LEU A 232 -1.51 -2.16 12.50
C LEU A 232 -0.83 -3.23 11.65
N LEU A 233 0.39 -3.01 11.18
CA LEU A 233 1.19 -4.03 10.50
C LEU A 233 1.57 -5.18 11.44
N GLU A 234 1.98 -4.87 12.66
CA GLU A 234 2.30 -5.88 13.68
C GLU A 234 1.05 -6.67 14.09
N GLY A 235 -0.08 -5.97 14.29
CA GLY A 235 -1.37 -6.61 14.55
C GLY A 235 -1.81 -7.53 13.43
N LEU A 236 -1.70 -7.10 12.18
CA LEU A 236 -2.02 -7.94 11.03
C LEU A 236 -1.12 -9.18 10.94
N ALA A 237 0.18 -9.02 11.18
CA ALA A 237 1.09 -10.16 11.21
C ALA A 237 0.74 -11.14 12.33
N ALA A 238 0.34 -10.65 13.50
CA ALA A 238 -0.14 -11.49 14.61
C ALA A 238 -1.45 -12.21 14.25
N HIS A 239 -2.40 -11.50 13.62
CA HIS A 239 -3.67 -12.08 13.14
C HIS A 239 -3.43 -13.29 12.22
N THR A 240 -2.45 -13.22 11.32
CA THR A 240 -2.16 -14.33 10.40
C THR A 240 -1.63 -15.61 11.07
N ALA A 241 -1.33 -15.58 12.36
CA ALA A 241 -1.00 -16.78 13.12
C ALA A 241 -2.24 -17.63 13.44
N ASP A 242 -3.44 -17.04 13.40
CA ASP A 242 -4.70 -17.76 13.57
C ASP A 242 -4.92 -18.69 12.36
N PRO A 243 -5.25 -19.97 12.57
CA PRO A 243 -5.56 -20.90 11.50
C PRO A 243 -6.74 -20.49 10.62
N THR A 244 -7.64 -19.67 11.13
CA THR A 244 -8.84 -19.16 10.42
C THR A 244 -8.59 -17.84 9.70
N ALA A 245 -7.38 -17.26 9.83
CA ALA A 245 -7.05 -16.00 9.18
C ALA A 245 -6.95 -16.16 7.65
N GLY A 246 -7.39 -15.13 6.94
CA GLY A 246 -7.34 -15.11 5.48
C GLY A 246 -8.72 -15.25 4.84
N GLY A 247 -8.75 -15.94 3.69
CA GLY A 247 -9.96 -16.20 2.92
C GLY A 247 -10.08 -15.31 1.68
N HIS A 248 -11.06 -15.67 0.86
CA HIS A 248 -11.33 -15.03 -0.41
C HIS A 248 -12.25 -13.81 -0.27
N THR A 249 -12.30 -13.04 -1.33
CA THR A 249 -13.19 -11.89 -1.48
C THR A 249 -13.87 -11.94 -2.86
N PRO A 250 -14.94 -11.17 -3.11
CA PRO A 250 -15.67 -11.19 -4.39
C PRO A 250 -14.78 -11.05 -5.63
N SER A 251 -13.73 -10.23 -5.57
CA SER A 251 -12.81 -10.05 -6.70
C SER A 251 -12.01 -11.31 -7.09
N ASP A 252 -11.88 -12.29 -6.20
CA ASP A 252 -11.23 -13.56 -6.51
C ASP A 252 -12.10 -14.47 -7.41
N PHE A 253 -13.40 -14.18 -7.50
CA PHE A 253 -14.39 -14.93 -8.25
C PHE A 253 -15.07 -14.10 -9.35
N ALA A 254 -14.29 -13.43 -10.17
CA ALA A 254 -14.75 -12.47 -11.19
C ALA A 254 -15.86 -13.00 -12.17
N LEU A 255 -16.06 -14.31 -12.24
CA LEU A 255 -17.10 -14.94 -13.06
C LEU A 255 -18.39 -15.27 -12.27
N LEU A 256 -18.40 -15.07 -10.97
CA LEU A 256 -19.53 -15.35 -10.09
C LEU A 256 -19.94 -14.06 -9.39
N ASP A 257 -21.22 -13.82 -9.29
CA ASP A 257 -21.78 -12.69 -8.53
C ASP A 257 -22.06 -13.15 -7.09
N LEU A 258 -21.00 -13.24 -6.31
CA LEU A 258 -21.03 -13.63 -4.89
C LEU A 258 -20.70 -12.43 -4.02
N ASP A 259 -21.44 -12.26 -2.94
CA ASP A 259 -21.08 -11.31 -1.90
C ASP A 259 -20.14 -11.93 -0.84
N GLN A 260 -19.62 -11.08 0.05
CA GLN A 260 -18.66 -11.53 1.06
C GLN A 260 -19.26 -12.53 2.05
N ASP A 261 -20.55 -12.38 2.41
CA ASP A 261 -21.22 -13.25 3.36
C ASP A 261 -21.44 -14.65 2.76
N GLU A 262 -21.76 -14.73 1.47
CA GLU A 262 -21.87 -15.97 0.73
C GLU A 262 -20.52 -16.71 0.65
N ILE A 263 -19.43 -16.00 0.40
CA ILE A 263 -18.08 -16.58 0.36
C ILE A 263 -17.70 -17.12 1.73
N GLU A 264 -17.91 -16.36 2.80
CA GLU A 264 -17.60 -16.80 4.16
C GLU A 264 -18.45 -18.00 4.60
N ALA A 265 -19.70 -18.08 4.17
CA ALA A 265 -20.54 -19.24 4.39
C ALA A 265 -19.99 -20.50 3.69
N PHE A 266 -19.57 -20.40 2.44
CA PHE A 266 -18.91 -21.50 1.72
C PHE A 266 -17.61 -21.93 2.39
N GLU A 267 -16.73 -20.99 2.73
CA GLU A 267 -15.45 -21.31 3.37
C GLU A 267 -15.66 -22.04 4.70
N SER A 268 -16.67 -21.65 5.50
CA SER A 268 -16.99 -22.32 6.77
C SER A 268 -17.51 -23.74 6.58
N GLU A 269 -18.36 -23.99 5.57
CA GLU A 269 -18.90 -25.33 5.28
C GLU A 269 -17.79 -26.33 4.87
N PHE A 270 -16.83 -25.88 4.05
CA PHE A 270 -15.70 -26.72 3.65
C PHE A 270 -14.67 -26.94 4.77
N ALA A 271 -14.53 -26.01 5.71
CA ALA A 271 -13.65 -26.19 6.86
C ALA A 271 -14.16 -27.28 7.82
N ASP A 272 -15.49 -27.42 8.00
CA ASP A 272 -16.11 -28.40 8.86
C ASP A 272 -16.06 -29.83 8.27
N ASP A 273 -16.05 -29.98 6.94
CA ASP A 273 -15.99 -31.29 6.26
C ASP A 273 -14.61 -31.99 6.34
N HIS A 274 -13.58 -31.28 6.79
CA HIS A 274 -12.20 -31.79 6.85
C HIS A 274 -11.70 -32.06 8.27
N HIS A 275 -12.58 -32.07 9.26
CA HIS A 275 -12.36 -32.50 10.64
C HIS A 275 -13.17 -33.78 10.93
#